data_2b187d9ccc3c0766234e802941c673c7
#
_entry.id   2b187d9ccc3c0766234e802941c673c7
#
_cell.length_a   1.000
_cell.length_b   1.000
_cell.length_c   1.000
_cell.angle_alpha   90.00
_cell.angle_beta   90.00
_cell.angle_gamma   90.00
#
_symmetry.space_group_name_H-M   'P 1'
#
loop_
_entity.id
_entity.type
_entity.pdbx_description
1 polymer ?
#
loop_
_entity_poly.entity_id
_entity_poly.type
_entity_poly.pdbx_seq_one_letter_code
_entity_poly.pdbx_strand_id
1 'polypeptide(L)'
;MLLVDVYLDKSSIQGIGVFAKKHIPRGTLIWKLDPRFDRLIEVETYERAAGPVKSYLDRYSYPDRRDPNYIVFEADDARYMNHADEPNCDVSSPEESFALRDIAPGEELTCNYNHFFETGFDFLGDRHLSSADSV
;
A
#
# COMPACT_ATOMS: atom_id res chain seq x y z
N MET A 1 9.54 0.92 2.23
CA MET A 1 10.26 1.24 0.97
C MET A 1 10.36 -0.01 0.11
N LEU A 2 10.15 0.15 -1.19
CA LEU A 2 10.30 -0.94 -2.16
C LEU A 2 11.78 -1.35 -2.30
N LEU A 3 12.00 -2.65 -2.41
CA LEU A 3 13.33 -3.26 -2.54
C LEU A 3 13.55 -3.88 -3.92
N VAL A 4 12.60 -3.75 -4.82
CA VAL A 4 12.66 -4.26 -6.20
C VAL A 4 12.47 -3.11 -7.17
N ASP A 5 12.97 -3.26 -8.38
CA ASP A 5 12.83 -2.25 -9.42
C ASP A 5 11.41 -2.25 -9.98
N VAL A 6 10.76 -1.10 -9.92
CA VAL A 6 9.40 -0.91 -10.40
C VAL A 6 9.28 0.33 -11.29
N TYR A 7 8.17 0.43 -11.99
CA TYR A 7 7.76 1.66 -12.67
C TYR A 7 6.26 1.87 -12.48
N LEU A 8 5.84 3.10 -12.64
CA LEU A 8 4.42 3.45 -12.61
C LEU A 8 3.87 3.50 -14.03
N ASP A 9 2.68 3.00 -14.20
CA ASP A 9 1.96 3.07 -15.46
C ASP A 9 0.46 3.02 -15.19
N LYS A 10 -0.32 3.25 -16.22
CA LYS A 10 -1.76 3.14 -16.17
C LYS A 10 -2.15 1.71 -15.83
N SER A 11 -3.01 1.54 -14.83
CA SER A 11 -3.46 0.25 -14.36
C SER A 11 -4.76 -0.17 -15.03
N SER A 12 -4.92 -1.46 -15.32
CA SER A 12 -6.20 -2.03 -15.75
C SER A 12 -7.17 -2.19 -14.58
N ILE A 13 -6.66 -2.11 -13.34
CA ILE A 13 -7.47 -2.21 -12.12
C ILE A 13 -8.08 -0.86 -11.81
N GLN A 14 -7.23 0.14 -11.60
CA GLN A 14 -7.63 1.49 -11.24
C GLN A 14 -6.45 2.46 -11.38
N GLY A 15 -6.68 3.60 -12.04
CA GLY A 15 -5.74 4.70 -12.08
C GLY A 15 -4.32 4.30 -12.47
N ILE A 16 -3.38 4.65 -11.59
CA ILE A 16 -1.96 4.31 -11.72
C ILE A 16 -1.69 3.07 -10.88
N GLY A 17 -0.83 2.19 -11.37
CA GLY A 17 -0.35 1.02 -10.67
C GLY A 17 1.16 0.93 -10.65
N VAL A 18 1.67 -0.04 -9.89
CA VAL A 18 3.08 -0.33 -9.73
C VAL A 18 3.40 -1.60 -10.52
N PHE A 19 4.37 -1.54 -11.41
CA PHE A 19 4.70 -2.64 -12.31
C PHE A 19 6.14 -3.08 -12.14
N ALA A 20 6.37 -4.39 -12.22
CA ALA A 20 7.72 -4.96 -12.12
C ALA A 20 8.55 -4.61 -13.37
N LYS A 21 9.74 -4.05 -13.19
CA LYS A 21 10.69 -3.85 -14.29
C LYS A 21 11.38 -5.14 -14.69
N LYS A 22 11.59 -6.03 -13.73
CA LYS A 22 12.35 -7.28 -13.89
C LYS A 22 11.57 -8.42 -13.28
N HIS A 23 11.90 -9.65 -13.64
CA HIS A 23 11.37 -10.84 -13.00
C HIS A 23 11.62 -10.80 -11.49
N ILE A 24 10.58 -11.07 -10.71
CA ILE A 24 10.66 -11.17 -9.26
C ILE A 24 10.32 -12.62 -8.88
N PRO A 25 11.28 -13.41 -8.41
CA PRO A 25 11.02 -14.79 -8.00
C PRO A 25 10.08 -14.85 -6.79
N ARG A 26 9.29 -15.91 -6.72
CA ARG A 26 8.46 -16.21 -5.54
C ARG A 26 9.32 -16.17 -4.27
N GLY A 27 8.78 -15.57 -3.21
CA GLY A 27 9.46 -15.47 -1.91
C GLY A 27 10.42 -14.30 -1.78
N THR A 28 10.61 -13.52 -2.86
CA THR A 28 11.45 -12.32 -2.79
C THR A 28 10.84 -11.30 -1.85
N LEU A 29 11.67 -10.72 -0.98
CA LEU A 29 11.28 -9.58 -0.17
C LEU A 29 11.12 -8.36 -1.09
N ILE A 30 9.89 -7.89 -1.24
CA ILE A 30 9.53 -6.80 -2.16
C ILE A 30 9.59 -5.44 -1.48
N TRP A 31 9.14 -5.39 -0.24
CA TRP A 31 8.99 -4.14 0.50
C TRP A 31 9.30 -4.37 1.97
N LYS A 32 9.91 -3.37 2.59
CA LYS A 32 10.16 -3.37 4.02
C LYS A 32 9.90 -1.98 4.57
N LEU A 33 9.17 -1.90 5.69
CA LEU A 33 8.98 -0.63 6.37
C LEU A 33 10.32 -0.09 6.83
N ASP A 34 10.62 1.14 6.42
CA ASP A 34 11.86 1.82 6.78
C ASP A 34 11.54 3.14 7.47
N PRO A 35 11.62 3.20 8.81
CA PRO A 35 11.27 4.40 9.56
C PRO A 35 12.15 5.62 9.24
N ARG A 36 13.27 5.41 8.57
CA ARG A 36 14.13 6.53 8.14
C ARG A 36 13.53 7.29 6.97
N PHE A 37 12.68 6.65 6.16
CA PHE A 37 12.15 7.20 4.92
C PHE A 37 10.62 7.19 4.86
N ASP A 38 9.98 6.12 5.32
CA ASP A 38 8.53 6.06 5.41
C ASP A 38 8.04 6.92 6.57
N ARG A 39 6.84 7.48 6.44
CA ARG A 39 6.29 8.36 7.47
C ARG A 39 5.30 7.61 8.34
N LEU A 40 5.54 7.68 9.65
CA LEU A 40 4.54 7.32 10.66
C LEU A 40 3.91 8.63 11.13
N ILE A 41 2.63 8.79 10.86
CA ILE A 41 1.89 10.00 11.17
C ILE A 41 0.95 9.70 12.34
N GLU A 42 0.96 10.55 13.36
CA GLU A 42 0.04 10.42 14.49
C GLU A 42 -1.40 10.52 13.99
N VAL A 43 -2.25 9.63 14.48
CA VAL A 43 -3.69 9.63 14.13
C VAL A 43 -4.31 10.98 14.46
N GLU A 44 -3.90 11.62 15.57
CA GLU A 44 -4.39 12.94 15.93
C GLU A 44 -4.07 13.99 14.85
N THR A 45 -2.86 13.95 14.30
CA THR A 45 -2.46 14.83 13.19
C THR A 45 -3.32 14.55 11.95
N TYR A 46 -3.53 13.29 11.63
CA TYR A 46 -4.41 12.88 10.53
C TYR A 46 -5.84 13.41 10.73
N GLU A 47 -6.39 13.25 11.93
CA GLU A 47 -7.76 13.69 12.23
C GLU A 47 -7.95 15.20 12.11
N ARG A 48 -6.90 15.99 12.34
CA ARG A 48 -6.93 17.45 12.20
C ARG A 48 -6.75 17.91 10.75
N ALA A 49 -6.31 17.04 9.86
CA ALA A 49 -6.20 17.37 8.44
C ALA A 49 -7.58 17.58 7.83
N ALA A 50 -7.65 18.39 6.80
CA ALA A 50 -8.90 18.72 6.14
C ALA A 50 -8.68 18.93 4.63
N GLY A 51 -9.79 18.92 3.87
CA GLY A 51 -9.78 19.20 2.44
C GLY A 51 -8.91 18.24 1.64
N PRO A 52 -8.18 18.73 0.63
CA PRO A 52 -7.36 17.87 -0.23
C PRO A 52 -6.29 17.08 0.52
N VAL A 53 -5.72 17.64 1.60
CA VAL A 53 -4.73 16.93 2.42
C VAL A 53 -5.34 15.70 3.06
N LYS A 54 -6.53 15.84 3.67
CA LYS A 54 -7.23 14.72 4.28
C LYS A 54 -7.57 13.65 3.25
N SER A 55 -8.08 14.06 2.10
CA SER A 55 -8.43 13.15 1.01
C SER A 55 -7.20 12.37 0.51
N TYR A 56 -6.06 13.02 0.42
CA TYR A 56 -4.81 12.37 0.00
C TYR A 56 -4.35 11.33 1.04
N LEU A 57 -4.42 11.68 2.32
CA LEU A 57 -4.07 10.76 3.39
C LEU A 57 -5.03 9.56 3.44
N ASP A 58 -6.32 9.80 3.26
CA ASP A 58 -7.32 8.72 3.18
C ASP A 58 -7.01 7.75 2.05
N ARG A 59 -6.50 8.25 0.95
CA ARG A 59 -6.22 7.45 -0.24
C ARG A 59 -4.94 6.63 -0.12
N TYR A 60 -3.87 7.21 0.45
CA TYR A 60 -2.53 6.65 0.37
C TYR A 60 -1.91 6.25 1.71
N SER A 61 -2.67 6.35 2.79
CA SER A 61 -2.21 5.91 4.10
C SER A 61 -3.08 4.77 4.62
N TYR A 62 -2.54 4.02 5.56
CA TYR A 62 -3.28 2.95 6.22
C TYR A 62 -2.88 2.88 7.71
N PRO A 63 -3.72 2.26 8.56
CA PRO A 63 -3.40 2.12 9.98
C PRO A 63 -2.11 1.33 10.20
N ASP A 64 -1.28 1.78 11.14
CA ASP A 64 -0.14 1.00 11.58
C ASP A 64 -0.66 -0.16 12.45
N ARG A 65 -0.49 -1.38 11.97
CA ARG A 65 -0.97 -2.58 12.66
C ARG A 65 -0.19 -2.91 13.93
N ARG A 66 0.95 -2.23 14.14
CA ARG A 66 1.78 -2.40 15.33
C ARG A 66 1.39 -1.43 16.43
N ASP A 67 0.87 -0.25 16.08
CA ASP A 67 0.53 0.80 17.03
C ASP A 67 -0.67 1.61 16.50
N PRO A 68 -1.84 1.52 17.19
CA PRO A 68 -3.06 2.20 16.73
C PRO A 68 -3.00 3.72 16.81
N ASN A 69 -1.96 4.29 17.38
CA ASN A 69 -1.79 5.74 17.44
C ASN A 69 -1.20 6.35 16.16
N TYR A 70 -0.84 5.50 15.19
CA TYR A 70 -0.19 5.94 13.96
C TYR A 70 -0.86 5.40 12.71
N ILE A 71 -0.71 6.17 11.62
CA ILE A 71 -0.94 5.69 10.27
C ILE A 71 0.41 5.63 9.55
N VAL A 72 0.50 4.74 8.56
CA VAL A 72 1.68 4.61 7.71
C VAL A 72 1.42 5.36 6.40
N PHE A 73 2.32 6.26 6.06
CA PHE A 73 2.34 6.94 4.76
C PHE A 73 3.64 6.57 4.06
N GLU A 74 3.52 5.72 3.03
CA GLU A 74 4.67 5.24 2.29
C GLU A 74 5.25 6.35 1.42
N ALA A 75 6.56 6.53 1.52
CA ALA A 75 7.23 7.66 0.89
C ALA A 75 7.57 7.42 -0.58
N ASP A 76 7.45 6.18 -1.07
CA ASP A 76 7.79 5.84 -2.44
C ASP A 76 6.57 5.37 -3.25
N ASP A 77 6.84 4.76 -4.39
CA ASP A 77 5.81 4.31 -5.33
C ASP A 77 4.92 3.20 -4.77
N ALA A 78 5.29 2.57 -3.66
CA ALA A 78 4.46 1.55 -3.02
C ALA A 78 3.05 2.08 -2.69
N ARG A 79 2.90 3.39 -2.47
CA ARG A 79 1.61 4.01 -2.20
C ARG A 79 0.59 3.82 -3.32
N TYR A 80 1.03 3.51 -4.52
CA TYR A 80 0.15 3.33 -5.69
C TYR A 80 -0.22 1.87 -5.95
N MET A 81 0.16 0.95 -5.09
CA MET A 81 -0.16 -0.46 -5.26
C MET A 81 -1.66 -0.68 -5.16
N ASN A 82 -2.24 -1.31 -6.18
CA ASN A 82 -3.67 -1.55 -6.24
C ASN A 82 -4.08 -2.84 -5.53
N HIS A 83 -5.37 -2.92 -5.21
CA HIS A 83 -5.98 -4.09 -4.60
C HIS A 83 -6.27 -5.17 -5.62
N ALA A 84 -6.07 -6.42 -5.20
CA ALA A 84 -6.60 -7.60 -5.88
C ALA A 84 -7.01 -8.63 -4.84
N ASP A 85 -8.10 -9.36 -5.10
CA ASP A 85 -8.55 -10.43 -4.20
C ASP A 85 -7.56 -11.59 -4.18
N GLU A 86 -6.91 -11.84 -5.32
CA GLU A 86 -5.83 -12.83 -5.47
C GLU A 86 -4.54 -12.09 -5.83
N PRO A 87 -3.89 -11.46 -4.84
CA PRO A 87 -2.72 -10.61 -5.08
C PRO A 87 -1.47 -11.43 -5.35
N ASN A 88 -0.45 -10.77 -5.92
CA ASN A 88 0.88 -11.37 -6.05
C ASN A 88 1.87 -10.93 -4.96
N CYS A 89 1.47 -10.00 -4.10
CA CYS A 89 2.29 -9.57 -2.96
C CYS A 89 1.57 -9.87 -1.65
N ASP A 90 2.31 -10.46 -0.71
CA ASP A 90 1.81 -10.74 0.64
C ASP A 90 2.11 -9.54 1.53
N VAL A 91 1.07 -8.91 2.06
CA VAL A 91 1.16 -7.78 2.99
C VAL A 91 0.59 -8.14 4.36
N SER A 92 0.54 -9.42 4.71
CA SER A 92 0.03 -9.86 5.99
C SER A 92 0.92 -9.44 7.17
N SER A 93 2.22 -9.25 6.94
CA SER A 93 3.11 -8.65 7.93
C SER A 93 3.06 -7.13 7.85
N PRO A 94 2.98 -6.41 8.98
CA PRO A 94 3.00 -4.95 8.97
C PRO A 94 4.35 -4.36 8.55
N GLU A 95 5.41 -5.13 8.53
CA GLU A 95 6.77 -4.62 8.30
C GLU A 95 7.40 -5.10 7.00
N GLU A 96 6.89 -6.18 6.41
CA GLU A 96 7.50 -6.81 5.24
C GLU A 96 6.46 -7.32 4.27
N SER A 97 6.78 -7.27 2.99
CA SER A 97 5.95 -7.82 1.93
C SER A 97 6.77 -8.72 1.02
N PHE A 98 6.22 -9.86 0.66
CA PHE A 98 6.91 -10.88 -0.14
C PHE A 98 6.11 -11.22 -1.40
N ALA A 99 6.82 -11.66 -2.43
CA ALA A 99 6.17 -12.20 -3.62
C ALA A 99 5.52 -13.56 -3.30
N LEU A 100 4.22 -13.68 -3.56
CA LEU A 100 3.47 -14.94 -3.37
C LEU A 100 3.70 -15.95 -4.49
N ARG A 101 4.13 -15.47 -5.64
CA ARG A 101 4.45 -16.26 -6.82
C ARG A 101 5.50 -15.54 -7.66
N ASP A 102 5.99 -16.16 -8.72
CA ASP A 102 6.84 -15.48 -9.67
C ASP A 102 6.06 -14.33 -10.32
N ILE A 103 6.68 -13.17 -10.43
CA ILE A 103 6.10 -11.98 -11.05
C ILE A 103 6.93 -11.66 -12.29
N ALA A 104 6.29 -11.62 -13.43
CA ALA A 104 6.94 -11.35 -14.70
C ALA A 104 7.23 -9.87 -14.89
N PRO A 105 8.26 -9.49 -15.68
CA PRO A 105 8.45 -8.10 -16.07
C PRO A 105 7.18 -7.55 -16.73
N GLY A 106 6.76 -6.36 -16.35
CA GLY A 106 5.53 -5.74 -16.85
C GLY A 106 4.25 -6.17 -16.14
N GLU A 107 4.33 -7.11 -15.21
CA GLU A 107 3.18 -7.50 -14.40
C GLU A 107 2.96 -6.49 -13.29
N GLU A 108 1.69 -6.17 -13.01
CA GLU A 108 1.33 -5.25 -11.93
C GLU A 108 1.48 -5.91 -10.58
N LEU A 109 2.12 -5.21 -9.63
CA LEU A 109 2.21 -5.62 -8.23
C LEU A 109 0.90 -5.26 -7.53
N THR A 110 0.29 -6.25 -6.87
CA THR A 110 -1.00 -6.08 -6.20
C THR A 110 -0.96 -6.64 -4.79
N CYS A 111 -1.80 -6.11 -3.92
CA CYS A 111 -1.96 -6.60 -2.56
C CYS A 111 -3.44 -6.65 -2.20
N ASN A 112 -3.77 -7.37 -1.14
CA ASN A 112 -5.14 -7.40 -0.63
C ASN A 112 -5.28 -6.34 0.47
N TYR A 113 -6.03 -5.28 0.20
CA TYR A 113 -6.23 -4.17 1.13
C TYR A 113 -6.87 -4.60 2.45
N ASN A 114 -7.61 -5.69 2.46
CA ASN A 114 -8.25 -6.17 3.69
C ASN A 114 -7.22 -6.51 4.77
N HIS A 115 -6.01 -6.90 4.38
CA HIS A 115 -4.94 -7.18 5.33
C HIS A 115 -4.49 -5.94 6.12
N PHE A 116 -4.69 -4.75 5.59
CA PHE A 116 -4.35 -3.51 6.28
C PHE A 116 -5.34 -3.17 7.41
N PHE A 117 -6.50 -3.79 7.42
CA PHE A 117 -7.59 -3.46 8.33
C PHE A 117 -7.97 -4.62 9.26
N GLU A 118 -7.17 -5.68 9.29
CA GLU A 118 -7.44 -6.89 10.08
C GLU A 118 -7.41 -6.64 11.59
N THR A 119 -6.82 -5.56 12.05
CA THR A 119 -6.74 -5.23 13.48
C THR A 119 -8.02 -4.60 14.03
N GLY A 120 -9.02 -4.40 13.18
CA GLY A 120 -10.24 -3.69 13.57
C GLY A 120 -10.07 -2.19 13.72
N PHE A 121 -8.94 -1.65 13.32
CA PHE A 121 -8.70 -0.22 13.33
C PHE A 121 -9.31 0.41 12.08
N ASP A 122 -10.35 1.21 12.27
CA ASP A 122 -11.33 1.48 11.22
C ASP A 122 -11.53 2.97 10.91
N PHE A 123 -10.62 3.86 11.28
CA PHE A 123 -10.82 5.28 10.95
C PHE A 123 -10.73 5.54 9.43
N LEU A 124 -10.17 4.61 8.67
CA LEU A 124 -10.14 4.65 7.22
C LEU A 124 -11.19 3.71 6.60
N GLY A 125 -12.20 3.30 7.38
CA GLY A 125 -13.10 2.19 7.12
C GLY A 125 -13.52 1.95 5.68
N ASP A 126 -14.03 2.96 5.03
CA ASP A 126 -14.54 2.81 3.67
C ASP A 126 -13.52 3.15 2.58
N ARG A 127 -12.27 3.36 2.96
CA ARG A 127 -11.25 3.82 2.03
C ARG A 127 -11.10 2.92 0.80
N HIS A 128 -11.01 1.63 1.01
CA HIS A 128 -10.84 0.69 -0.10
C HIS A 128 -12.07 0.59 -0.98
N LEU A 129 -13.25 0.87 -0.45
CA LEU A 129 -14.47 0.94 -1.24
C LEU A 129 -14.52 2.24 -2.04
N SER A 130 -14.23 3.37 -1.40
CA SER A 130 -14.25 4.66 -2.07
C SER A 130 -13.12 4.81 -3.08
N SER A 131 -11.99 4.13 -2.91
CA SER A 131 -10.91 4.16 -3.88
C SER A 131 -11.31 3.57 -5.23
N ALA A 132 -12.26 2.65 -5.26
CA ALA A 132 -12.80 2.12 -6.51
C ALA A 132 -13.52 3.18 -7.34
N ASP A 133 -14.06 4.19 -6.70
CA ASP A 133 -14.87 5.24 -7.32
C ASP A 133 -14.07 6.51 -7.63
N SER A 134 -12.85 6.60 -7.18
CA SER A 134 -12.07 7.84 -7.16
C SER A 134 -11.10 8.00 -8.32
N VAL A 135 -11.28 7.27 -9.38
CA VAL A 135 -10.40 7.33 -10.55
C VAL A 135 -10.67 8.55 -11.40
#